data_1fda952ab4f88db21785cf0cea608b4b
#
_entry.id   1fda952ab4f88db21785cf0cea608b4b
#
_cell.length_a   1.000
_cell.length_b   1.000
_cell.length_c   1.000
_cell.angle_alpha   90.00
_cell.angle_beta   90.00
_cell.angle_gamma   90.00
#
_symmetry.space_group_name_H-M   'P 1'
#
loop_
_entity.id
_entity.type
_entity.pdbx_description
1 polymer ?
#
loop_
_entity_poly.entity_id
_entity_poly.type
_entity_poly.pdbx_seq_one_letter_code
_entity_poly.pdbx_strand_id
1 'polypeptide(L)'
;CALPICSVLRAKEIGIRKVVGARKKELIIQFISESVLITWTAIILAATLLYFSIGWLNRVSGQQLSINTLLKWQILIPLFLSPFIIGTIAGMYPALFMSSFQPIKTLKGLFKAGGGSISFRKVLVIVQFSISIILIITTAIVFQQLRFMQKKSLGFDKDQVAIIPYNRALNA
;
A
#
# COMPACT_ATOMS: atom_id res chain seq x y z
N CYS A 1 0.51 -9.40 16.15
CA CYS A 1 -0.58 -9.20 17.11
C CYS A 1 -1.84 -9.82 16.50
N ALA A 2 -2.41 -10.83 17.15
CA ALA A 2 -3.61 -11.49 16.64
C ALA A 2 -4.76 -10.44 16.62
N LEU A 3 -5.04 -9.91 15.44
CA LEU A 3 -6.05 -8.89 15.16
C LEU A 3 -7.41 -9.08 15.91
N PRO A 4 -7.91 -10.31 16.16
CA PRO A 4 -9.16 -10.49 16.90
C PRO A 4 -9.03 -10.12 18.39
N ILE A 5 -7.88 -10.32 19.04
CA ILE A 5 -7.71 -10.02 20.46
C ILE A 5 -7.65 -8.49 20.69
N CYS A 6 -6.94 -7.76 19.84
CA CYS A 6 -6.89 -6.29 19.91
C CYS A 6 -8.27 -5.66 19.66
N SER A 7 -9.07 -6.21 18.74
CA SER A 7 -10.40 -5.69 18.44
C SER A 7 -11.40 -5.93 19.58
N VAL A 8 -11.30 -7.05 20.29
CA VAL A 8 -12.13 -7.35 21.46
C VAL A 8 -11.78 -6.45 22.65
N LEU A 9 -10.50 -6.24 22.90
CA LEU A 9 -10.03 -5.33 23.96
C LEU A 9 -10.48 -3.89 23.70
N ARG A 10 -10.32 -3.40 22.46
CA ARG A 10 -10.80 -2.07 22.07
C ARG A 10 -12.33 -1.95 22.13
N ALA A 11 -13.06 -3.00 21.76
CA ALA A 11 -14.52 -3.01 21.87
C ALA A 11 -15.00 -2.87 23.33
N LYS A 12 -14.31 -3.52 24.28
CA LYS A 12 -14.59 -3.41 25.71
C LYS A 12 -14.30 -2.00 26.22
N GLU A 13 -13.17 -1.40 25.84
CA GLU A 13 -12.83 -0.01 26.16
C GLU A 13 -13.90 0.97 25.67
N ILE A 14 -14.30 0.84 24.40
CA ILE A 14 -15.34 1.68 23.80
C ILE A 14 -16.69 1.49 24.53
N GLY A 15 -17.01 0.25 24.90
CA GLY A 15 -18.20 -0.07 25.67
C GLY A 15 -18.23 0.69 27.00
N ILE A 16 -17.13 0.69 27.75
CA ILE A 16 -16.98 1.40 29.02
C ILE A 16 -17.12 2.91 28.78
N ARG A 17 -16.41 3.49 27.81
CA ARG A 17 -16.48 4.93 27.52
C ARG A 17 -17.89 5.40 27.17
N LYS A 18 -18.65 4.58 26.42
CA LYS A 18 -20.06 4.88 26.11
C LYS A 18 -20.97 4.85 27.34
N VAL A 19 -20.73 3.93 28.27
CA VAL A 19 -21.46 3.90 29.54
C VAL A 19 -21.19 5.14 30.38
N VAL A 20 -19.99 5.66 30.34
CA VAL A 20 -19.57 6.89 31.03
C VAL A 20 -20.03 8.17 30.29
N GLY A 21 -20.68 8.02 29.13
CA GLY A 21 -21.33 9.14 28.43
C GLY A 21 -20.58 9.67 27.20
N ALA A 22 -19.56 8.99 26.70
CA ALA A 22 -18.84 9.42 25.49
C ALA A 22 -19.76 9.43 24.25
N ARG A 23 -19.75 10.54 23.52
CA ARG A 23 -20.55 10.70 22.29
C ARG A 23 -19.93 9.93 21.13
N LYS A 24 -20.78 9.41 20.24
CA LYS A 24 -20.32 8.69 19.04
C LYS A 24 -19.33 9.50 18.19
N LYS A 25 -19.56 10.80 18.07
CA LYS A 25 -18.69 11.72 17.31
C LYS A 25 -17.27 11.77 17.86
N GLU A 26 -17.12 11.79 19.18
CA GLU A 26 -15.81 11.85 19.85
C GLU A 26 -14.98 10.59 19.56
N LEU A 27 -15.64 9.43 19.60
CA LEU A 27 -14.99 8.17 19.25
C LEU A 27 -14.57 8.12 17.78
N ILE A 28 -15.43 8.59 16.87
CA ILE A 28 -15.12 8.63 15.44
C ILE A 28 -13.91 9.54 15.17
N ILE A 29 -13.91 10.75 15.74
CA ILE A 29 -12.80 11.69 15.57
C ILE A 29 -11.51 11.10 16.14
N GLN A 30 -11.56 10.44 17.29
CA GLN A 30 -10.42 9.80 17.91
C GLN A 30 -9.83 8.70 16.99
N PHE A 31 -10.64 7.83 16.39
CA PHE A 31 -10.16 6.79 15.50
C PHE A 31 -9.58 7.34 14.21
N ILE A 32 -10.20 8.38 13.65
CA ILE A 32 -9.70 9.03 12.45
C ILE A 32 -8.38 9.72 12.75
N SER A 33 -8.28 10.47 13.85
CA SER A 33 -7.02 11.14 14.22
C SER A 33 -5.88 10.15 14.49
N GLU A 34 -6.17 9.02 15.16
CA GLU A 34 -5.20 7.94 15.35
C GLU A 34 -4.71 7.38 14.02
N SER A 35 -5.62 7.14 13.07
CA SER A 35 -5.27 6.63 11.73
C SER A 35 -4.45 7.63 10.93
N VAL A 36 -4.77 8.91 11.00
CA VAL A 36 -3.99 9.99 10.37
C VAL A 36 -2.59 10.08 10.96
N LEU A 37 -2.45 10.00 12.29
CA LEU A 37 -1.15 10.01 12.96
C LEU A 37 -0.29 8.80 12.55
N ILE A 38 -0.88 7.61 12.47
CA ILE A 38 -0.18 6.40 12.01
C ILE A 38 0.28 6.59 10.55
N THR A 39 -0.55 7.17 9.70
CA THR A 39 -0.18 7.42 8.30
C THR A 39 0.94 8.45 8.20
N TRP A 40 0.95 9.48 9.03
CA TRP A 40 2.04 10.45 9.12
C TRP A 40 3.36 9.78 9.52
N THR A 41 3.35 8.97 10.56
CA THR A 41 4.56 8.24 10.99
C THR A 41 5.06 7.29 9.90
N ALA A 42 4.15 6.63 9.17
CA ALA A 42 4.50 5.76 8.06
C ALA A 42 5.17 6.53 6.90
N ILE A 43 4.68 7.73 6.56
CA ILE A 43 5.26 8.57 5.51
C ILE A 43 6.65 9.07 5.90
N ILE A 44 6.84 9.49 7.15
CA ILE A 44 8.16 9.91 7.64
C ILE A 44 9.16 8.73 7.54
N LEU A 45 8.73 7.54 7.98
CA LEU A 45 9.54 6.33 7.87
C LEU A 45 9.87 5.99 6.42
N ALA A 46 8.87 6.04 5.53
CA ALA A 46 9.06 5.78 4.10
C ALA A 46 10.01 6.79 3.44
N ALA A 47 9.91 8.08 3.77
CA ALA A 47 10.81 9.11 3.27
C ALA A 47 12.26 8.88 3.75
N THR A 48 12.42 8.46 5.01
CA THR A 48 13.73 8.10 5.57
C THR A 48 14.33 6.90 4.85
N LEU A 49 13.55 5.83 4.64
CA LEU A 49 14.01 4.66 3.90
C LEU A 49 14.36 4.98 2.45
N LEU A 50 13.57 5.82 1.79
CA LEU A 50 13.84 6.29 0.43
C LEU A 50 15.17 7.07 0.36
N TYR A 51 15.41 7.95 1.32
CA TYR A 51 16.67 8.70 1.41
C TYR A 51 17.89 7.78 1.44
N PHE A 52 17.86 6.73 2.26
CA PHE A 52 18.97 5.77 2.32
C PHE A 52 19.06 4.86 1.08
N SER A 53 17.94 4.59 0.42
CA SER A 53 17.88 3.66 -0.70
C SER A 53 18.14 4.29 -2.06
N ILE A 54 18.09 5.63 -2.19
CA ILE A 54 18.17 6.33 -3.47
C ILE A 54 19.49 6.07 -4.21
N GLY A 55 20.60 5.97 -3.49
CA GLY A 55 21.91 5.68 -4.08
C GLY A 55 21.99 4.27 -4.68
N TRP A 56 21.42 3.29 -4.02
CA TRP A 56 21.32 1.92 -4.51
C TRP A 56 20.36 1.84 -5.72
N LEU A 57 19.22 2.51 -5.63
CA LEU A 57 18.21 2.56 -6.68
C LEU A 57 18.78 3.16 -7.99
N ASN A 58 19.55 4.24 -7.89
CA ASN A 58 20.22 4.87 -9.03
C ASN A 58 21.20 3.93 -9.73
N ARG A 59 21.93 3.10 -8.97
CA ARG A 59 22.86 2.11 -9.57
C ARG A 59 22.14 1.01 -10.31
N VAL A 60 20.99 0.55 -9.78
CA VAL A 60 20.23 -0.56 -10.39
C VAL A 60 19.40 -0.09 -11.58
N SER A 61 18.80 1.10 -11.50
CA SER A 61 17.93 1.63 -12.55
C SER A 61 18.67 2.35 -13.67
N GLY A 62 19.96 2.66 -13.49
CA GLY A 62 20.73 3.47 -14.44
C GLY A 62 20.25 4.92 -14.56
N GLN A 63 19.31 5.34 -13.71
CA GLN A 63 18.77 6.70 -13.71
C GLN A 63 19.41 7.56 -12.61
N GLN A 64 19.46 8.86 -12.84
CA GLN A 64 19.96 9.83 -11.87
C GLN A 64 18.77 10.45 -11.12
N LEU A 65 18.14 9.68 -10.23
CA LEU A 65 17.09 10.20 -9.35
C LEU A 65 17.74 11.12 -8.31
N SER A 66 17.39 12.38 -8.33
CA SER A 66 17.89 13.37 -7.36
C SER A 66 16.84 13.63 -6.27
N ILE A 67 17.30 13.80 -5.04
CA ILE A 67 16.46 14.21 -3.91
C ILE A 67 15.78 15.55 -4.19
N ASN A 68 16.42 16.44 -4.94
CA ASN A 68 15.86 17.71 -5.35
C ASN A 68 14.59 17.55 -6.19
N THR A 69 14.41 16.41 -6.87
CA THR A 69 13.17 16.11 -7.59
C THR A 69 12.01 15.85 -6.65
N LEU A 70 12.27 15.21 -5.50
CA LEU A 70 11.26 14.94 -4.46
C LEU A 70 10.85 16.20 -3.69
N LEU A 71 11.74 17.20 -3.61
CA LEU A 71 11.48 18.49 -2.98
C LEU A 71 10.67 19.45 -3.86
N LYS A 72 10.34 19.07 -5.10
CA LYS A 72 9.47 19.90 -5.93
C LYS A 72 8.08 20.01 -5.31
N TRP A 73 7.52 21.21 -5.35
CA TRP A 73 6.18 21.53 -4.83
C TRP A 73 5.08 20.61 -5.36
N GLN A 74 5.20 20.18 -6.60
CA GLN A 74 4.31 19.22 -7.25
C GLN A 74 4.24 17.85 -6.56
N ILE A 75 5.30 17.45 -5.84
CA ILE A 75 5.37 16.18 -5.09
C ILE A 75 5.08 16.42 -3.62
N LEU A 76 5.55 17.53 -3.06
CA LEU A 76 5.36 17.84 -1.64
C LEU A 76 3.89 18.03 -1.26
N ILE A 77 3.09 18.69 -2.11
CA ILE A 77 1.67 18.90 -1.81
C ILE A 77 0.91 17.58 -1.70
N PRO A 78 0.91 16.69 -2.73
CA PRO A 78 0.20 15.42 -2.61
C PRO A 78 0.79 14.55 -1.50
N LEU A 79 2.08 14.60 -1.24
CA LEU A 79 2.72 13.87 -0.15
C LEU A 79 2.21 14.36 1.22
N PHE A 80 2.07 15.66 1.41
CA PHE A 80 1.54 16.25 2.64
C PHE A 80 0.04 16.00 2.81
N LEU A 81 -0.72 15.98 1.73
CA LEU A 81 -2.17 15.77 1.74
C LEU A 81 -2.56 14.29 1.90
N SER A 82 -1.69 13.38 1.43
CA SER A 82 -1.95 11.94 1.42
C SER A 82 -2.25 11.34 2.80
N PRO A 83 -1.61 11.73 3.93
CA PRO A 83 -1.94 11.19 5.25
C PRO A 83 -3.38 11.50 5.67
N PHE A 84 -3.87 12.69 5.33
CA PHE A 84 -5.24 13.08 5.66
C PHE A 84 -6.25 12.27 4.85
N ILE A 85 -6.03 12.09 3.56
CA ILE A 85 -6.92 11.34 2.68
C ILE A 85 -6.89 9.85 3.06
N ILE A 86 -5.71 9.25 3.08
CA ILE A 86 -5.53 7.82 3.35
C ILE A 86 -5.93 7.49 4.78
N GLY A 87 -5.49 8.29 5.76
CA GLY A 87 -5.80 8.10 7.17
C GLY A 87 -7.29 8.21 7.45
N THR A 88 -7.99 9.16 6.81
CA THR A 88 -9.45 9.29 6.94
C THR A 88 -10.18 8.10 6.32
N ILE A 89 -9.84 7.69 5.09
CA ILE A 89 -10.45 6.53 4.43
C ILE A 89 -10.21 5.25 5.23
N ALA A 90 -8.98 5.01 5.64
CA ALA A 90 -8.60 3.83 6.42
C ALA A 90 -9.24 3.80 7.82
N GLY A 91 -9.34 4.97 8.47
CA GLY A 91 -9.91 5.13 9.80
C GLY A 91 -11.45 5.13 9.82
N MET A 92 -12.10 5.48 8.71
CA MET A 92 -13.56 5.61 8.66
C MET A 92 -14.28 4.27 8.91
N TYR A 93 -13.80 3.18 8.32
CA TYR A 93 -14.40 1.86 8.50
C TYR A 93 -14.37 1.40 9.98
N PRO A 94 -13.22 1.32 10.66
CA PRO A 94 -13.17 0.95 12.06
C PRO A 94 -13.90 1.95 12.96
N ALA A 95 -13.85 3.25 12.65
CA ALA A 95 -14.54 4.29 13.41
C ALA A 95 -16.07 4.10 13.39
N LEU A 96 -16.66 3.92 12.23
CA LEU A 96 -18.09 3.71 12.08
C LEU A 96 -18.54 2.37 12.70
N PHE A 97 -17.76 1.30 12.46
CA PHE A 97 -18.08 -0.02 12.98
C PHE A 97 -18.02 -0.05 14.51
N MET A 98 -16.93 0.43 15.10
CA MET A 98 -16.74 0.45 16.55
C MET A 98 -17.68 1.43 17.25
N SER A 99 -17.99 2.57 16.62
CA SER A 99 -18.94 3.54 17.20
C SER A 99 -20.39 3.04 17.22
N SER A 100 -20.74 2.04 16.42
CA SER A 100 -22.11 1.47 16.38
C SER A 100 -22.39 0.42 17.44
N PHE A 101 -21.38 -0.06 18.19
CA PHE A 101 -21.57 -1.09 19.22
C PHE A 101 -22.46 -0.64 20.37
N GLN A 102 -23.38 -1.54 20.76
CA GLN A 102 -24.25 -1.37 21.93
C GLN A 102 -23.51 -1.82 23.20
N PRO A 103 -23.37 -0.97 24.23
CA PRO A 103 -22.63 -1.27 25.46
C PRO A 103 -23.08 -2.54 26.17
N ILE A 104 -24.39 -2.78 26.22
CA ILE A 104 -25.01 -3.89 26.97
C ILE A 104 -24.55 -5.27 26.42
N LYS A 105 -24.44 -5.40 25.10
CA LYS A 105 -24.00 -6.65 24.44
C LYS A 105 -22.52 -6.90 24.61
N THR A 106 -21.74 -5.84 24.78
CA THR A 106 -20.29 -5.89 24.93
C THR A 106 -19.88 -6.32 26.34
N LEU A 107 -20.63 -5.89 27.35
CA LEU A 107 -20.33 -6.20 28.77
C LEU A 107 -20.78 -7.61 29.16
N LYS A 108 -21.85 -8.16 28.57
CA LYS A 108 -22.35 -9.51 28.85
C LYS A 108 -21.54 -10.64 28.20
N GLY A 109 -20.42 -10.38 27.57
CA GLY A 109 -19.58 -11.42 26.91
C GLY A 109 -20.25 -12.13 25.74
N LEU A 110 -21.47 -11.75 25.35
CA LEU A 110 -22.22 -12.27 24.21
C LEU A 110 -21.66 -11.69 22.88
N PHE A 111 -20.36 -11.49 22.83
CA PHE A 111 -19.68 -11.03 21.64
C PHE A 111 -19.57 -12.17 20.62
N LYS A 112 -20.66 -12.51 19.97
CA LYS A 112 -20.57 -13.09 18.64
C LYS A 112 -20.00 -11.97 17.78
N ALA A 113 -18.69 -12.02 17.50
CA ALA A 113 -18.03 -11.13 16.56
C ALA A 113 -18.85 -11.12 15.26
N GLY A 114 -19.67 -10.09 15.14
CA GLY A 114 -20.90 -10.06 14.38
C GLY A 114 -20.76 -10.46 12.92
N GLY A 115 -21.81 -10.99 12.38
CA GLY A 115 -21.92 -11.48 11.01
C GLY A 115 -21.57 -10.49 9.90
N GLY A 116 -21.45 -9.17 10.18
CA GLY A 116 -21.02 -8.18 9.20
C GLY A 116 -19.49 -8.06 9.03
N SER A 117 -18.73 -8.14 10.13
CA SER A 117 -17.26 -8.00 10.10
C SER A 117 -16.57 -9.19 9.44
N ILE A 118 -17.11 -10.39 9.62
CA ILE A 118 -16.54 -11.62 9.03
C ILE A 118 -16.74 -11.61 7.51
N SER A 119 -17.84 -11.07 7.02
CA SER A 119 -18.11 -10.99 5.59
C SER A 119 -17.14 -10.06 4.86
N PHE A 120 -16.88 -8.87 5.40
CA PHE A 120 -15.97 -7.90 4.79
C PHE A 120 -14.52 -8.40 4.76
N ARG A 121 -14.04 -9.02 5.86
CA ARG A 121 -12.72 -9.65 5.91
C ARG A 121 -12.58 -10.77 4.87
N LYS A 122 -13.60 -11.63 4.74
CA LYS A 122 -13.59 -12.69 3.73
C LYS A 122 -13.49 -12.13 2.32
N VAL A 123 -14.26 -11.07 2.00
CA VAL A 123 -14.21 -10.40 0.71
C VAL A 123 -12.82 -9.82 0.45
N LEU A 124 -12.23 -9.12 1.41
CA LEU A 124 -10.87 -8.57 1.28
C LEU A 124 -9.83 -9.67 1.00
N VAL A 125 -9.89 -10.77 1.74
CA VAL A 125 -8.98 -11.90 1.54
C VAL A 125 -9.15 -12.51 0.15
N ILE A 126 -10.39 -12.74 -0.30
CA ILE A 126 -10.67 -13.25 -1.65
C ILE A 126 -10.12 -12.32 -2.72
N VAL A 127 -10.36 -11.02 -2.60
CA VAL A 127 -9.84 -10.02 -3.55
C VAL A 127 -8.31 -10.01 -3.55
N GLN A 128 -7.67 -10.06 -2.38
CA GLN A 128 -6.22 -10.10 -2.26
C GLN A 128 -5.62 -11.34 -2.94
N PHE A 129 -6.19 -12.52 -2.68
CA PHE A 129 -5.73 -13.74 -3.33
C PHE A 129 -5.96 -13.73 -4.84
N SER A 130 -7.11 -13.21 -5.30
CA SER A 130 -7.41 -13.08 -6.72
C SER A 130 -6.39 -12.19 -7.43
N ILE A 131 -6.07 -11.03 -6.86
CA ILE A 131 -5.03 -10.13 -7.41
C ILE A 131 -3.67 -10.83 -7.45
N SER A 132 -3.29 -11.54 -6.39
CA SER A 132 -2.02 -12.27 -6.32
C SER A 132 -1.91 -13.33 -7.41
N ILE A 133 -2.97 -14.09 -7.65
CA ILE A 133 -3.01 -15.13 -8.69
C ILE A 133 -2.89 -14.48 -10.09
N ILE A 134 -3.62 -13.40 -10.34
CA ILE A 134 -3.56 -12.67 -11.61
C ILE A 134 -2.12 -12.18 -11.85
N LEU A 135 -1.46 -11.60 -10.84
CA LEU A 135 -0.09 -11.10 -10.96
C LEU A 135 0.90 -12.24 -11.28
N ILE A 136 0.76 -13.39 -10.63
CA ILE A 136 1.62 -14.57 -10.88
C ILE A 136 1.44 -15.04 -12.33
N ILE A 137 0.21 -15.20 -12.79
CA ILE A 137 -0.09 -15.65 -14.16
C ILE A 137 0.46 -14.63 -15.16
N THR A 138 0.20 -13.34 -14.95
CA THR A 138 0.68 -12.28 -15.85
C THR A 138 2.22 -12.28 -15.92
N THR A 139 2.89 -12.41 -14.81
CA THR A 139 4.36 -12.47 -14.73
C THR A 139 4.89 -13.69 -15.49
N ALA A 140 4.26 -14.85 -15.33
CA ALA A 140 4.64 -16.07 -16.05
C ALA A 140 4.47 -15.92 -17.57
N ILE A 141 3.37 -15.31 -18.04
CA ILE A 141 3.12 -15.05 -19.45
C ILE A 141 4.17 -14.09 -20.02
N VAL A 142 4.43 -12.98 -19.33
CA VAL A 142 5.46 -12.00 -19.76
C VAL A 142 6.83 -12.65 -19.86
N PHE A 143 7.20 -13.47 -18.87
CA PHE A 143 8.47 -14.18 -18.88
C PHE A 143 8.57 -15.15 -20.08
N GLN A 144 7.50 -15.89 -20.37
CA GLN A 144 7.45 -16.76 -21.57
C GLN A 144 7.57 -15.99 -22.88
N GLN A 145 6.88 -14.83 -22.97
CA GLN A 145 6.96 -13.96 -24.15
C GLN A 145 8.37 -13.42 -24.37
N LEU A 146 9.02 -12.94 -23.30
CA LEU A 146 10.41 -12.47 -23.39
C LEU A 146 11.34 -13.60 -23.82
N ARG A 147 11.19 -14.79 -23.27
CA ARG A 147 11.99 -15.96 -23.64
C ARG A 147 11.77 -16.38 -25.09
N PHE A 148 10.52 -16.28 -25.56
CA PHE A 148 10.21 -16.55 -26.96
C PHE A 148 10.87 -15.53 -27.90
N MET A 149 10.77 -14.24 -27.57
CA MET A 149 11.40 -13.18 -28.36
C MET A 149 12.92 -13.30 -28.39
N GLN A 150 13.56 -13.68 -27.29
CA GLN A 150 15.02 -13.88 -27.23
C GLN A 150 15.48 -15.11 -28.04
N LYS A 151 14.64 -16.16 -28.13
CA LYS A 151 14.94 -17.37 -28.89
C LYS A 151 14.57 -17.29 -30.36
N LYS A 152 13.75 -16.29 -30.74
CA LYS A 152 13.36 -16.11 -32.13
C LYS A 152 14.59 -15.72 -32.95
N SER A 153 14.95 -16.58 -33.91
CA SER A 153 16.06 -16.29 -34.81
C SER A 153 15.74 -15.03 -35.63
N LEU A 154 16.62 -14.05 -35.58
CA LEU A 154 16.49 -12.79 -36.32
C LEU A 154 16.78 -12.96 -37.84
N GLY A 155 16.96 -14.20 -38.30
CA GLY A 155 17.29 -14.49 -39.72
C GLY A 155 18.74 -14.28 -40.08
N PHE A 156 19.58 -13.87 -39.12
CA PHE A 156 21.03 -13.76 -39.28
C PHE A 156 21.75 -14.27 -38.03
N ASP A 157 22.97 -14.75 -38.20
CA ASP A 157 23.82 -15.24 -37.10
C ASP A 157 24.47 -14.06 -36.35
N LYS A 158 24.16 -13.91 -35.08
CA LYS A 158 24.65 -12.80 -34.27
C LYS A 158 26.16 -12.82 -34.08
N ASP A 159 26.77 -13.99 -34.15
CA ASP A 159 28.20 -14.18 -33.93
C ASP A 159 29.04 -13.84 -35.20
N GLN A 160 28.37 -13.59 -36.34
CA GLN A 160 29.02 -13.28 -37.61
C GLN A 160 28.70 -11.88 -38.13
N VAL A 161 28.19 -10.97 -37.29
CA VAL A 161 27.92 -9.58 -37.72
C VAL A 161 29.15 -8.71 -37.52
N ALA A 162 29.79 -8.31 -38.62
CA ALA A 162 30.84 -7.31 -38.61
C ALA A 162 30.23 -5.90 -38.58
N ILE A 163 30.46 -5.15 -37.50
CA ILE A 163 30.07 -3.73 -37.42
C ILE A 163 31.14 -2.91 -38.12
N ILE A 164 30.88 -2.45 -39.33
CA ILE A 164 31.77 -1.53 -40.07
C ILE A 164 31.35 -0.10 -39.63
N PRO A 165 32.20 0.66 -38.93
CA PRO A 165 31.90 2.05 -38.63
C PRO A 165 31.94 2.86 -39.93
N TYR A 166 30.79 3.39 -40.33
CA TYR A 166 30.67 4.26 -41.50
C TYR A 166 31.35 5.60 -41.19
N ASN A 167 32.55 5.76 -41.71
CA ASN A 167 33.29 7.02 -41.58
C ASN A 167 32.88 7.96 -42.74
N ARG A 168 32.18 9.04 -42.41
CA ARG A 168 31.68 10.06 -43.34
C ARG A 168 32.81 10.82 -44.11
N ALA A 169 34.04 10.58 -43.75
CA ALA A 169 35.23 11.27 -44.32
C ALA A 169 35.67 10.74 -45.69
N LEU A 170 35.06 9.70 -46.24
CA LEU A 170 35.41 9.15 -47.56
C LEU A 170 34.60 9.73 -48.72
N ASN A 171 33.80 10.76 -48.50
CA ASN A 171 32.99 11.42 -49.54
C ASN A 171 33.39 12.91 -49.74
N ALA A 172 34.68 13.25 -49.63
CA ALA A 172 35.21 14.55 -50.05
C ALA A 172 36.16 14.39 -51.25
#